data_3c8cabc55a9626ddc8cfadcf675bf96a
#
_entry.id   3c8cabc55a9626ddc8cfadcf675bf96a
#
_cell.length_a   1.000
_cell.length_b   1.000
_cell.length_c   1.000
_cell.angle_alpha   90.00
_cell.angle_beta   90.00
_cell.angle_gamma   90.00
#
_symmetry.space_group_name_H-M   'P 1'
#
loop_
_entity.id
_entity.type
_entity.pdbx_description
1 polymer ?
#
loop_
_entity_poly.entity_id
_entity_poly.type
_entity_poly.pdbx_seq_one_letter_code
_entity_poly.pdbx_strand_id
1 'polypeptide(L)'
;MINNNKSNSSNRLSVILLVFIFLLSNLSFAADSDANPDDFSNAENAEEKRAKWGTEEFKLELIKEMSSANIALFIDEHLKTITEPSRIFYKFQKESTREDNFVGNVVLNIVKIDDDNTKHITFRYLKGRNKVRFPPQIGAKGNPVFMLFFERDSRDMQRLTGGNALFFRSRIRHTIAATDVKDIKINYNNQEIAAKEIAFQPFTKTELKNRVSRYKTKKFIITMSEEIPGVIFKIEAFIKDLENPDDMVREVLEFPGIRTNKELREEYKKRKDQNKS
;
A
#
# COMPACT_ATOMS: atom_id res chain seq x y z
N MET A 1 -3.31 49.93 5.71
CA MET A 1 -3.86 48.60 5.98
C MET A 1 -3.35 47.68 4.88
N ILE A 2 -2.31 46.91 5.19
CA ILE A 2 -1.64 46.01 4.23
C ILE A 2 -2.08 44.61 4.60
N ASN A 3 -2.84 43.98 3.69
CA ASN A 3 -3.33 42.61 3.83
C ASN A 3 -2.23 41.63 3.46
N ASN A 4 -1.67 40.95 4.44
CA ASN A 4 -0.73 39.84 4.25
C ASN A 4 -1.53 38.55 4.09
N ASN A 5 -1.86 38.17 2.86
CA ASN A 5 -2.27 36.83 2.50
C ASN A 5 -1.01 36.00 2.13
N LYS A 6 -0.34 35.41 3.13
CA LYS A 6 0.62 34.35 2.89
C LYS A 6 -0.13 33.01 2.85
N SER A 7 -0.36 32.53 1.64
CA SER A 7 -1.02 31.28 1.35
C SER A 7 -0.20 30.06 1.85
N ASN A 8 -0.92 29.15 2.47
CA ASN A 8 -0.48 27.83 2.94
C ASN A 8 -0.03 26.88 1.79
N SER A 9 1.09 27.19 1.12
CA SER A 9 1.64 26.31 0.08
C SER A 9 2.59 25.23 0.62
N SER A 10 3.07 25.38 1.86
CA SER A 10 4.09 24.49 2.42
C SER A 10 3.61 23.09 2.80
N ASN A 11 2.32 22.92 3.14
CA ASN A 11 1.79 21.63 3.57
C ASN A 11 1.45 20.66 2.42
N ARG A 12 1.22 21.20 1.22
CA ARG A 12 0.99 20.35 0.02
C ARG A 12 2.25 19.62 -0.44
N LEU A 13 3.42 20.22 -0.24
CA LEU A 13 4.71 19.62 -0.59
C LEU A 13 5.05 18.38 0.26
N SER A 14 4.67 18.37 1.55
CA SER A 14 5.08 17.28 2.47
C SER A 14 4.42 15.94 2.18
N VAL A 15 3.17 15.92 1.71
CA VAL A 15 2.43 14.67 1.44
C VAL A 15 2.84 14.04 0.14
N ILE A 16 3.02 14.87 -0.89
CA ILE A 16 3.54 14.43 -2.20
C ILE A 16 4.98 13.97 -2.03
N LEU A 17 5.76 14.62 -1.17
CA LEU A 17 7.14 14.24 -0.87
C LEU A 17 7.25 12.84 -0.24
N LEU A 18 6.33 12.42 0.64
CA LEU A 18 6.35 11.08 1.24
C LEU A 18 6.02 9.96 0.24
N VAL A 19 5.06 10.17 -0.66
CA VAL A 19 4.78 9.25 -1.76
C VAL A 19 5.97 9.23 -2.74
N PHE A 20 6.55 10.39 -3.02
CA PHE A 20 7.72 10.52 -3.89
C PHE A 20 8.99 9.91 -3.29
N ILE A 21 9.24 10.05 -1.98
CA ILE A 21 10.38 9.39 -1.32
C ILE A 21 10.23 7.87 -1.39
N PHE A 22 8.99 7.35 -1.32
CA PHE A 22 8.75 5.92 -1.52
C PHE A 22 8.97 5.47 -2.97
N LEU A 23 8.71 6.33 -3.95
CA LEU A 23 8.96 6.07 -5.38
C LEU A 23 10.43 6.30 -5.79
N LEU A 24 11.06 7.36 -5.26
CA LEU A 24 12.41 7.78 -5.64
C LEU A 24 13.56 7.06 -4.92
N SER A 25 13.31 6.38 -3.81
CA SER A 25 14.32 5.51 -3.22
C SER A 25 14.71 4.33 -4.14
N ASN A 26 14.18 4.27 -5.36
CA ASN A 26 14.53 3.31 -6.41
C ASN A 26 15.46 3.89 -7.51
N LEU A 27 15.77 5.18 -7.48
CA LEU A 27 16.86 5.74 -8.27
C LEU A 27 18.20 5.49 -7.57
N SER A 28 18.37 4.32 -6.93
CA SER A 28 19.71 3.77 -6.77
C SER A 28 20.14 3.36 -8.17
N PHE A 29 21.01 4.16 -8.76
CA PHE A 29 21.82 3.77 -9.89
C PHE A 29 22.29 2.33 -9.66
N ALA A 30 21.74 1.38 -10.41
CA ALA A 30 22.50 0.23 -10.76
C ALA A 30 23.70 0.81 -11.53
N ALA A 31 24.86 0.83 -10.93
CA ALA A 31 26.08 1.11 -11.65
C ALA A 31 26.14 0.03 -12.74
N ASP A 32 25.81 0.43 -13.95
CA ASP A 32 26.08 -0.36 -15.13
C ASP A 32 27.60 -0.42 -15.20
N SER A 33 28.18 -1.60 -15.01
CA SER A 33 29.62 -1.80 -14.94
C SER A 33 30.32 -1.50 -16.28
N ASP A 34 29.57 -1.12 -17.31
CA ASP A 34 30.04 -0.79 -18.64
C ASP A 34 29.90 0.70 -18.99
N ALA A 35 29.56 1.57 -18.02
CA ALA A 35 29.47 3.01 -18.24
C ALA A 35 30.88 3.60 -18.45
N ASN A 36 31.09 4.14 -19.64
CA ASN A 36 32.29 4.90 -19.95
C ASN A 36 32.42 6.10 -18.98
N PRO A 37 33.52 6.24 -18.19
CA PRO A 37 33.65 7.30 -17.21
C PRO A 37 33.69 8.72 -17.81
N ASP A 38 33.80 8.85 -19.13
CA ASP A 38 33.85 10.13 -19.86
C ASP A 38 32.49 10.51 -20.53
N ASP A 39 31.40 9.77 -20.27
CA ASP A 39 30.08 10.11 -20.81
C ASP A 39 29.36 11.12 -19.91
N PHE A 40 29.60 12.41 -20.17
CA PHE A 40 28.98 13.56 -19.50
C PHE A 40 27.49 13.77 -19.92
N SER A 41 26.96 13.08 -20.93
CA SER A 41 25.55 13.22 -21.38
C SER A 41 24.56 12.87 -20.28
N ASN A 42 24.91 11.94 -19.40
CA ASN A 42 24.09 11.56 -18.24
C ASN A 42 24.07 12.62 -17.12
N ALA A 43 25.10 13.48 -17.03
CA ALA A 43 25.20 14.53 -16.01
C ALA A 43 24.26 15.71 -16.36
N GLU A 44 24.24 16.16 -17.61
CA GLU A 44 23.36 17.22 -18.10
C GLU A 44 21.90 16.82 -17.96
N ASN A 45 21.54 15.61 -18.35
CA ASN A 45 20.19 15.06 -18.16
C ASN A 45 19.79 14.97 -16.67
N ALA A 46 20.74 14.70 -15.78
CA ALA A 46 20.49 14.65 -14.35
C ALA A 46 20.24 16.05 -13.74
N GLU A 47 20.97 17.07 -14.21
CA GLU A 47 20.77 18.47 -13.77
C GLU A 47 19.45 19.03 -14.29
N GLU A 48 19.10 18.78 -15.54
CA GLU A 48 17.80 19.19 -16.11
C GLU A 48 16.63 18.52 -15.37
N LYS A 49 16.73 17.25 -15.05
CA LYS A 49 15.73 16.54 -14.23
C LYS A 49 15.65 17.09 -12.80
N ARG A 50 16.78 17.51 -12.20
CA ARG A 50 16.79 18.15 -10.87
C ARG A 50 16.15 19.53 -10.91
N ALA A 51 16.40 20.33 -11.94
CA ALA A 51 15.80 21.67 -12.11
C ALA A 51 14.29 21.63 -12.27
N LYS A 52 13.76 20.59 -12.94
CA LYS A 52 12.32 20.37 -13.11
C LYS A 52 11.65 19.71 -11.90
N TRP A 53 12.42 19.19 -10.95
CA TRP A 53 11.88 18.46 -9.80
C TRP A 53 10.95 19.34 -8.96
N GLY A 54 9.75 18.81 -8.72
CA GLY A 54 8.72 19.45 -7.91
C GLY A 54 7.81 20.40 -8.68
N THR A 55 8.07 20.67 -9.96
CA THR A 55 7.13 21.39 -10.83
C THR A 55 5.90 20.53 -11.14
N GLU A 56 4.75 21.17 -11.37
CA GLU A 56 3.53 20.42 -11.77
C GLU A 56 3.71 19.72 -13.13
N GLU A 57 4.45 20.33 -14.05
CA GLU A 57 4.78 19.76 -15.35
C GLU A 57 5.58 18.44 -15.22
N PHE A 58 6.62 18.44 -14.38
CA PHE A 58 7.43 17.24 -14.10
C PHE A 58 6.58 16.12 -13.46
N LYS A 59 5.67 16.47 -12.56
CA LYS A 59 4.74 15.50 -11.96
C LYS A 59 3.82 14.89 -13.00
N LEU A 60 3.30 15.69 -13.93
CA LEU A 60 2.43 15.20 -15.02
C LEU A 60 3.18 14.30 -15.99
N GLU A 61 4.45 14.61 -16.32
CA GLU A 61 5.30 13.74 -17.12
C GLU A 61 5.52 12.38 -16.43
N LEU A 62 5.89 12.39 -15.14
CA LEU A 62 6.08 11.15 -14.38
C LEU A 62 4.82 10.29 -14.31
N ILE A 63 3.64 10.89 -14.15
CA ILE A 63 2.37 10.15 -14.12
C ILE A 63 2.10 9.49 -15.47
N LYS A 64 2.43 10.15 -16.60
CA LYS A 64 2.26 9.57 -17.94
C LYS A 64 3.14 8.33 -18.17
N GLU A 65 4.31 8.27 -17.54
CA GLU A 65 5.23 7.13 -17.62
C GLU A 65 4.91 6.01 -16.62
N MET A 66 3.97 6.23 -15.68
CA MET A 66 3.61 5.24 -14.69
C MET A 66 2.71 4.15 -15.28
N SER A 67 2.90 2.91 -14.83
CA SER A 67 1.96 1.82 -15.11
C SER A 67 0.58 2.12 -14.51
N SER A 68 -0.46 1.54 -15.10
CA SER A 68 -1.82 1.67 -14.59
C SER A 68 -1.95 1.18 -13.14
N ALA A 69 -1.19 0.15 -12.72
CA ALA A 69 -1.14 -0.30 -11.34
C ALA A 69 -0.49 0.71 -10.39
N ASN A 70 0.57 1.42 -10.82
CA ASN A 70 1.16 2.49 -10.02
C ASN A 70 0.20 3.64 -9.81
N ILE A 71 -0.51 4.06 -10.87
CA ILE A 71 -1.52 5.11 -10.78
C ILE A 71 -2.61 4.68 -9.80
N ALA A 72 -3.18 3.49 -10.00
CA ALA A 72 -4.26 2.97 -9.18
C ALA A 72 -3.89 2.82 -7.70
N LEU A 73 -2.64 2.48 -7.36
CA LEU A 73 -2.24 2.25 -5.97
C LEU A 73 -1.70 3.50 -5.27
N PHE A 74 -0.96 4.37 -5.99
CA PHE A 74 -0.17 5.42 -5.35
C PHE A 74 -0.63 6.84 -5.68
N ILE A 75 -1.39 7.05 -6.77
CA ILE A 75 -1.82 8.37 -7.22
C ILE A 75 -3.31 8.60 -6.94
N ASP A 76 -4.15 7.58 -7.15
CA ASP A 76 -5.60 7.71 -6.99
C ASP A 76 -5.98 8.02 -5.53
N GLU A 77 -6.97 8.89 -5.38
CA GLU A 77 -7.46 9.36 -4.07
C GLU A 77 -8.49 8.38 -3.49
N HIS A 78 -8.04 7.24 -2.96
CA HIS A 78 -8.90 6.17 -2.44
C HIS A 78 -9.84 6.60 -1.31
N LEU A 79 -9.46 7.63 -0.57
CA LEU A 79 -10.20 8.09 0.60
C LEU A 79 -11.10 9.30 0.29
N LYS A 80 -11.26 9.66 -0.99
CA LYS A 80 -12.00 10.88 -1.41
C LYS A 80 -13.46 10.91 -0.92
N THR A 81 -14.10 9.74 -0.86
CA THR A 81 -15.53 9.58 -0.46
C THR A 81 -15.75 9.60 1.04
N ILE A 82 -14.70 9.53 1.85
CA ILE A 82 -14.80 9.53 3.31
C ILE A 82 -14.70 10.98 3.78
N THR A 83 -15.83 11.54 4.23
CA THR A 83 -15.98 12.95 4.59
C THR A 83 -16.08 13.21 6.09
N GLU A 84 -16.12 12.16 6.91
CA GLU A 84 -16.15 12.25 8.37
C GLU A 84 -15.19 11.26 9.05
N PRO A 85 -14.70 11.57 10.27
CA PRO A 85 -13.84 10.66 11.02
C PRO A 85 -14.45 9.28 11.20
N SER A 86 -13.77 8.26 10.67
CA SER A 86 -14.29 6.91 10.50
C SER A 86 -13.22 5.85 10.76
N ARG A 87 -13.63 4.60 10.90
CA ARG A 87 -12.73 3.45 10.94
C ARG A 87 -13.03 2.50 9.81
N ILE A 88 -12.01 2.26 8.99
CA ILE A 88 -12.04 1.22 7.97
C ILE A 88 -11.52 -0.06 8.62
N PHE A 89 -12.31 -1.11 8.54
CA PHE A 89 -11.95 -2.42 9.09
C PHE A 89 -11.46 -3.33 7.97
N TYR A 90 -10.51 -4.19 8.30
CA TYR A 90 -10.09 -5.31 7.47
C TYR A 90 -9.95 -6.55 8.33
N LYS A 91 -10.40 -7.68 7.83
CA LYS A 91 -10.16 -9.00 8.39
C LYS A 91 -8.90 -9.56 7.77
N PHE A 92 -7.95 -9.96 8.59
CA PHE A 92 -6.73 -10.62 8.17
C PHE A 92 -6.83 -12.12 8.48
N GLN A 93 -6.47 -12.96 7.51
CA GLN A 93 -6.39 -14.40 7.66
C GLN A 93 -5.05 -14.89 7.13
N LYS A 94 -4.41 -15.79 7.88
CA LYS A 94 -3.21 -16.53 7.45
C LYS A 94 -3.49 -18.01 7.58
N GLU A 95 -3.28 -18.71 6.49
CA GLU A 95 -3.27 -20.18 6.38
C GLU A 95 -1.86 -20.61 5.96
N SER A 96 -1.26 -21.55 6.67
CA SER A 96 0.09 -21.99 6.42
C SER A 96 0.26 -23.43 6.85
N THR A 97 0.99 -24.20 6.07
CA THR A 97 1.42 -25.56 6.44
C THR A 97 2.67 -25.58 7.31
N ARG A 98 3.36 -24.44 7.45
CA ARG A 98 4.65 -24.31 8.17
C ARG A 98 4.57 -23.46 9.45
N GLU A 99 3.54 -22.67 9.63
CA GLU A 99 3.35 -21.79 10.79
C GLU A 99 1.90 -21.87 11.24
N ASP A 100 1.64 -21.42 12.46
CA ASP A 100 0.27 -21.38 12.98
C ASP A 100 -0.66 -20.52 12.12
N ASN A 101 -1.82 -21.08 11.82
CA ASN A 101 -2.91 -20.33 11.22
C ASN A 101 -3.46 -19.32 12.22
N PHE A 102 -3.83 -18.15 11.74
CA PHE A 102 -4.48 -17.18 12.60
C PHE A 102 -5.43 -16.25 11.84
N VAL A 103 -6.35 -15.67 12.58
CA VAL A 103 -7.24 -14.62 12.13
C VAL A 103 -7.02 -13.38 13.00
N GLY A 104 -7.06 -12.21 12.40
CA GLY A 104 -6.88 -10.95 13.09
C GLY A 104 -7.61 -9.81 12.41
N ASN A 105 -7.49 -8.62 13.00
CA ASN A 105 -8.10 -7.42 12.44
C ASN A 105 -7.05 -6.34 12.21
N VAL A 106 -7.20 -5.65 11.10
CA VAL A 106 -6.48 -4.41 10.78
C VAL A 106 -7.50 -3.29 10.75
N VAL A 107 -7.19 -2.17 11.41
CA VAL A 107 -8.07 -1.00 11.47
C VAL A 107 -7.27 0.23 11.11
N LEU A 108 -7.75 0.94 10.09
CA LEU A 108 -7.33 2.29 9.77
C LEU A 108 -8.31 3.24 10.47
N ASN A 109 -7.82 4.02 11.41
CA ASN A 109 -8.63 4.98 12.15
C ASN A 109 -8.35 6.38 11.62
N ILE A 110 -9.27 6.92 10.82
CA ILE A 110 -9.26 8.30 10.34
C ILE A 110 -9.70 9.18 11.49
N VAL A 111 -8.75 9.87 12.11
CA VAL A 111 -8.98 10.66 13.33
C VAL A 111 -9.33 12.11 13.02
N LYS A 112 -8.87 12.64 11.88
CA LYS A 112 -9.10 14.01 11.42
C LYS A 112 -9.14 14.07 9.91
N ILE A 113 -9.92 14.98 9.37
CA ILE A 113 -9.97 15.34 7.96
C ILE A 113 -9.69 16.83 7.89
N ASP A 114 -8.73 17.22 7.06
CA ASP A 114 -8.39 18.62 6.82
C ASP A 114 -9.29 19.25 5.72
N ASP A 115 -9.26 20.57 5.59
CA ASP A 115 -10.14 21.32 4.66
C ASP A 115 -9.91 20.93 3.19
N ASP A 116 -8.71 20.46 2.85
CA ASP A 116 -8.36 19.94 1.52
C ASP A 116 -8.72 18.45 1.33
N ASN A 117 -9.55 17.92 2.22
CA ASN A 117 -9.98 16.52 2.25
C ASN A 117 -8.85 15.49 2.48
N THR A 118 -7.67 15.90 2.93
CA THR A 118 -6.63 14.95 3.36
C THR A 118 -6.94 14.38 4.74
N LYS A 119 -6.43 13.17 5.02
CA LYS A 119 -6.76 12.40 6.22
C LYS A 119 -5.57 12.23 7.14
N HIS A 120 -5.82 12.34 8.46
CA HIS A 120 -4.88 11.88 9.49
C HIS A 120 -5.29 10.48 9.93
N ILE A 121 -4.41 9.51 9.78
CA ILE A 121 -4.73 8.10 10.00
C ILE A 121 -3.80 7.51 11.05
N THR A 122 -4.38 6.79 12.02
CA THR A 122 -3.66 5.92 12.93
C THR A 122 -4.01 4.46 12.65
N PHE A 123 -3.11 3.55 13.02
CA PHE A 123 -3.21 2.14 12.63
C PHE A 123 -3.27 1.22 13.85
N ARG A 124 -4.14 0.22 13.77
CA ARG A 124 -4.06 -0.98 14.59
C ARG A 124 -3.91 -2.19 13.66
N TYR A 125 -2.68 -2.65 13.51
CA TYR A 125 -2.37 -3.76 12.63
C TYR A 125 -2.12 -5.01 13.47
N LEU A 126 -3.12 -5.91 13.52
CA LEU A 126 -3.16 -7.13 14.30
C LEU A 126 -3.05 -6.92 15.83
N LYS A 127 -3.01 -8.00 16.61
CA LYS A 127 -2.89 -8.00 18.07
C LYS A 127 -1.94 -9.11 18.54
N GLY A 128 -1.60 -9.08 19.85
CA GLY A 128 -0.77 -10.08 20.49
C GLY A 128 0.62 -10.20 19.85
N ARG A 129 1.09 -11.42 19.66
CA ARG A 129 2.40 -11.73 19.05
C ARG A 129 2.54 -11.28 17.60
N ASN A 130 1.43 -11.18 16.89
CA ASN A 130 1.39 -10.77 15.47
C ASN A 130 1.26 -9.25 15.28
N LYS A 131 1.21 -8.47 16.36
CA LYS A 131 1.05 -7.02 16.29
C LYS A 131 2.21 -6.36 15.58
N VAL A 132 1.88 -5.52 14.59
CA VAL A 132 2.85 -4.64 13.92
C VAL A 132 2.50 -3.19 14.25
N ARG A 133 3.53 -2.38 14.56
CA ARG A 133 3.38 -0.95 14.80
C ARG A 133 3.78 -0.18 13.56
N PHE A 134 2.92 0.75 13.17
CA PHE A 134 3.18 1.71 12.11
C PHE A 134 2.99 3.13 12.65
N PRO A 135 3.81 4.09 12.22
CA PRO A 135 3.62 5.50 12.59
C PRO A 135 2.32 6.04 12.00
N PRO A 136 1.69 7.04 12.65
CA PRO A 136 0.57 7.75 12.07
C PRO A 136 0.94 8.35 10.70
N GLN A 137 -0.05 8.44 9.80
CA GLN A 137 0.08 9.12 8.53
C GLN A 137 -0.75 10.39 8.53
N ILE A 138 -0.14 11.51 8.13
CA ILE A 138 -0.77 12.83 8.05
C ILE A 138 -0.87 13.22 6.58
N GLY A 139 -2.01 13.80 6.20
CA GLY A 139 -2.24 14.28 4.82
C GLY A 139 -2.46 13.16 3.81
N ALA A 140 -3.00 12.02 4.22
CA ALA A 140 -3.26 10.90 3.32
C ALA A 140 -4.47 11.16 2.41
N LYS A 141 -4.32 10.88 1.11
CA LYS A 141 -5.39 10.83 0.11
C LYS A 141 -5.65 9.39 -0.33
N GLY A 142 -4.60 8.60 -0.50
CA GLY A 142 -4.66 7.16 -0.79
C GLY A 142 -4.89 6.33 0.48
N ASN A 143 -5.38 5.12 0.30
CA ASN A 143 -5.55 4.15 1.37
C ASN A 143 -4.23 3.39 1.61
N PRO A 144 -3.57 3.57 2.75
CA PRO A 144 -2.23 3.02 2.97
C PRO A 144 -2.22 1.52 3.29
N VAL A 145 -3.35 0.85 3.39
CA VAL A 145 -3.43 -0.53 3.88
C VAL A 145 -2.58 -1.50 3.06
N PHE A 146 -2.47 -1.30 1.73
CA PHE A 146 -1.64 -2.16 0.89
C PHE A 146 -0.14 -1.97 1.18
N MET A 147 0.30 -0.75 1.47
CA MET A 147 1.69 -0.50 1.88
C MET A 147 2.00 -1.16 3.23
N LEU A 148 1.06 -1.09 4.18
CA LEU A 148 1.21 -1.75 5.48
C LEU A 148 1.28 -3.28 5.33
N PHE A 149 0.47 -3.83 4.41
CA PHE A 149 0.48 -5.27 4.09
C PHE A 149 1.83 -5.68 3.52
N PHE A 150 2.35 -4.98 2.50
CA PHE A 150 3.64 -5.28 1.89
C PHE A 150 4.82 -5.08 2.85
N GLU A 151 4.76 -4.07 3.71
CA GLU A 151 5.79 -3.84 4.71
C GLU A 151 5.85 -4.99 5.74
N ARG A 152 4.69 -5.42 6.24
CA ARG A 152 4.61 -6.58 7.13
C ARG A 152 5.13 -7.84 6.44
N ASP A 153 4.69 -8.08 5.22
CA ASP A 153 5.08 -9.24 4.43
C ASP A 153 6.59 -9.28 4.15
N SER A 154 7.18 -8.13 3.80
CA SER A 154 8.63 -8.01 3.59
C SER A 154 9.43 -8.28 4.86
N ARG A 155 8.94 -7.86 6.04
CA ARG A 155 9.54 -8.17 7.34
C ARG A 155 9.41 -9.66 7.68
N ASP A 156 8.30 -10.29 7.35
CA ASP A 156 8.11 -11.74 7.54
C ASP A 156 9.08 -12.53 6.64
N MET A 157 9.22 -12.14 5.38
CA MET A 157 10.21 -12.75 4.49
C MET A 157 11.64 -12.57 5.02
N GLN A 158 11.99 -11.40 5.54
CA GLN A 158 13.28 -11.18 6.21
C GLN A 158 13.45 -12.11 7.40
N ARG A 159 12.49 -12.20 8.30
CA ARG A 159 12.51 -13.04 9.51
C ARG A 159 12.70 -14.52 9.15
N LEU A 160 12.00 -15.00 8.14
CA LEU A 160 11.99 -16.42 7.75
C LEU A 160 13.21 -16.85 6.95
N THR A 161 13.88 -15.90 6.29
CA THR A 161 15.00 -16.21 5.38
C THR A 161 16.36 -15.71 5.85
N GLY A 162 16.37 -14.76 6.81
CA GLY A 162 17.57 -13.99 7.16
C GLY A 162 17.99 -13.00 6.06
N GLY A 163 17.15 -12.79 5.04
CA GLY A 163 17.39 -11.85 3.93
C GLY A 163 17.21 -10.39 4.32
N ASN A 164 17.24 -9.50 3.32
CA ASN A 164 17.09 -8.07 3.50
C ASN A 164 15.67 -7.62 3.13
N ALA A 165 14.94 -6.99 4.07
CA ALA A 165 13.61 -6.45 3.81
C ALA A 165 13.58 -5.40 2.69
N LEU A 166 14.64 -4.61 2.51
CA LEU A 166 14.76 -3.64 1.42
C LEU A 166 14.74 -4.33 0.05
N PHE A 167 15.43 -5.48 -0.07
CA PHE A 167 15.40 -6.29 -1.28
C PHE A 167 13.96 -6.71 -1.64
N PHE A 168 13.23 -7.28 -0.69
CA PHE A 168 11.85 -7.72 -0.92
C PHE A 168 10.93 -6.55 -1.31
N ARG A 169 11.01 -5.43 -0.59
CA ARG A 169 10.26 -4.20 -0.90
C ARG A 169 10.57 -3.66 -2.29
N SER A 170 11.85 -3.60 -2.65
CA SER A 170 12.28 -3.13 -3.96
C SER A 170 11.71 -4.00 -5.08
N ARG A 171 11.76 -5.33 -4.94
CA ARG A 171 11.20 -6.25 -5.94
C ARG A 171 9.69 -6.11 -6.09
N ILE A 172 8.95 -5.99 -5.00
CA ILE A 172 7.49 -5.73 -5.03
C ILE A 172 7.22 -4.45 -5.81
N ARG A 173 7.90 -3.35 -5.51
CA ARG A 173 7.70 -2.05 -6.17
C ARG A 173 8.03 -2.07 -7.66
N HIS A 174 9.19 -2.64 -8.03
CA HIS A 174 9.57 -2.75 -9.44
C HIS A 174 8.58 -3.57 -10.24
N THR A 175 8.00 -4.61 -9.64
CA THR A 175 7.02 -5.44 -10.33
C THR A 175 5.70 -4.71 -10.49
N ILE A 176 5.23 -3.99 -9.47
CA ILE A 176 4.03 -3.12 -9.58
C ILE A 176 4.23 -2.09 -10.70
N ALA A 177 5.42 -1.49 -10.81
CA ALA A 177 5.74 -0.51 -11.83
C ALA A 177 5.67 -1.07 -13.28
N ALA A 178 5.71 -2.40 -13.43
CA ALA A 178 5.60 -3.09 -14.72
C ALA A 178 4.30 -3.91 -14.84
N THR A 179 3.30 -3.62 -14.00
CA THR A 179 2.03 -4.36 -13.96
C THR A 179 0.89 -3.46 -14.43
N ASP A 180 0.00 -4.04 -15.23
CA ASP A 180 -1.23 -3.39 -15.65
C ASP A 180 -2.41 -3.81 -14.78
N VAL A 181 -3.40 -2.91 -14.71
CA VAL A 181 -4.68 -3.16 -14.08
C VAL A 181 -5.57 -3.95 -15.04
N LYS A 182 -6.31 -4.91 -14.50
CA LYS A 182 -7.33 -5.67 -15.22
C LYS A 182 -8.70 -5.32 -14.66
N ASP A 183 -9.63 -4.94 -15.52
CA ASP A 183 -11.03 -4.76 -15.15
C ASP A 183 -11.68 -6.12 -14.92
N ILE A 184 -12.38 -6.23 -13.79
CA ILE A 184 -13.10 -7.43 -13.37
C ILE A 184 -14.45 -7.03 -12.75
N LYS A 185 -15.25 -8.00 -12.38
CA LYS A 185 -16.44 -7.84 -11.56
C LYS A 185 -16.31 -8.66 -10.30
N ILE A 186 -16.85 -8.15 -9.19
CA ILE A 186 -16.87 -8.85 -7.90
C ILE A 186 -18.26 -8.82 -7.33
N ASN A 187 -18.59 -9.79 -6.45
CA ASN A 187 -19.81 -9.75 -5.67
C ASN A 187 -19.52 -9.05 -4.33
N TYR A 188 -20.25 -8.00 -4.06
CA TYR A 188 -20.21 -7.28 -2.79
C TYR A 188 -21.64 -6.98 -2.33
N ASN A 189 -22.00 -7.37 -1.09
CA ASN A 189 -23.33 -7.24 -0.53
C ASN A 189 -24.45 -7.82 -1.44
N ASN A 190 -24.20 -8.97 -2.06
CA ASN A 190 -25.09 -9.65 -3.03
C ASN A 190 -25.37 -8.87 -4.31
N GLN A 191 -24.52 -7.91 -4.65
CA GLN A 191 -24.56 -7.17 -5.90
C GLN A 191 -23.24 -7.35 -6.67
N GLU A 192 -23.36 -7.52 -7.97
CA GLU A 192 -22.18 -7.52 -8.84
C GLU A 192 -21.77 -6.06 -9.10
N ILE A 193 -20.55 -5.71 -8.72
CA ILE A 193 -19.98 -4.38 -8.88
C ILE A 193 -18.74 -4.41 -9.74
N ALA A 194 -18.42 -3.28 -10.39
CA ALA A 194 -17.20 -3.10 -11.15
C ALA A 194 -15.99 -3.05 -10.20
N ALA A 195 -14.91 -3.71 -10.60
CA ALA A 195 -13.67 -3.74 -9.82
C ALA A 195 -12.45 -3.82 -10.73
N LYS A 196 -11.29 -3.58 -10.15
CA LYS A 196 -9.98 -3.67 -10.76
C LYS A 196 -9.14 -4.71 -10.03
N GLU A 197 -8.39 -5.52 -10.77
CA GLU A 197 -7.44 -6.48 -10.24
C GLU A 197 -6.02 -6.08 -10.64
N ILE A 198 -5.11 -6.10 -9.68
CA ILE A 198 -3.66 -5.98 -9.88
C ILE A 198 -3.03 -7.27 -9.40
N ALA A 199 -2.52 -8.09 -10.32
CA ALA A 199 -1.94 -9.38 -10.01
C ALA A 199 -0.49 -9.47 -10.49
N PHE A 200 0.45 -9.77 -9.58
CA PHE A 200 1.88 -9.79 -9.92
C PHE A 200 2.68 -10.81 -9.09
N GLN A 201 3.85 -11.20 -9.62
CA GLN A 201 4.80 -12.13 -9.01
C GLN A 201 6.20 -11.51 -8.99
N PRO A 202 6.65 -10.94 -7.85
CA PRO A 202 7.86 -10.12 -7.83
C PRO A 202 9.18 -10.89 -7.90
N PHE A 203 9.15 -12.22 -7.72
CA PHE A 203 10.38 -13.00 -7.53
C PHE A 203 10.65 -14.03 -8.63
N THR A 204 9.85 -14.11 -9.69
CA THR A 204 9.97 -15.13 -10.76
C THR A 204 11.29 -15.06 -11.50
N LYS A 205 11.79 -13.86 -11.81
CA LYS A 205 13.02 -13.62 -12.60
C LYS A 205 14.27 -13.46 -11.73
N THR A 206 14.17 -13.71 -10.43
CA THR A 206 15.29 -13.49 -9.51
C THR A 206 15.98 -14.80 -9.20
N GLU A 207 17.31 -14.83 -9.32
CA GLU A 207 18.12 -15.92 -8.77
C GLU A 207 18.06 -15.86 -7.24
N LEU A 208 17.13 -16.60 -6.67
CA LEU A 208 16.96 -16.71 -5.23
C LEU A 208 17.77 -17.90 -4.74
N LYS A 209 18.70 -17.64 -3.81
CA LYS A 209 19.45 -18.70 -3.13
C LYS A 209 18.53 -19.53 -2.22
N ASN A 210 18.92 -20.78 -1.96
CA ASN A 210 18.14 -21.88 -1.36
C ASN A 210 17.03 -21.52 -0.34
N ARG A 211 17.28 -20.63 0.63
CA ARG A 211 16.27 -20.26 1.65
C ARG A 211 15.14 -19.37 1.13
N VAL A 212 15.36 -18.77 -0.03
CA VAL A 212 14.44 -17.77 -0.63
C VAL A 212 13.76 -18.33 -1.88
N SER A 213 14.19 -19.50 -2.38
CA SER A 213 13.69 -20.11 -3.63
C SER A 213 12.17 -20.32 -3.63
N ARG A 214 11.57 -20.67 -2.50
CA ARG A 214 10.12 -20.87 -2.34
C ARG A 214 9.31 -19.62 -2.71
N TYR A 215 9.88 -18.42 -2.56
CA TYR A 215 9.18 -17.17 -2.89
C TYR A 215 9.10 -16.92 -4.40
N LYS A 216 9.77 -17.73 -5.26
CA LYS A 216 9.63 -17.63 -6.72
C LYS A 216 8.18 -17.73 -7.18
N THR A 217 7.37 -18.51 -6.45
CA THR A 217 5.95 -18.71 -6.74
C THR A 217 5.05 -17.65 -6.08
N LYS A 218 5.61 -16.77 -5.23
CA LYS A 218 4.81 -15.80 -4.49
C LYS A 218 4.08 -14.87 -5.44
N LYS A 219 2.75 -14.91 -5.35
CA LYS A 219 1.83 -14.07 -6.09
C LYS A 219 1.10 -13.13 -5.15
N PHE A 220 0.94 -11.91 -5.57
CA PHE A 220 0.04 -10.94 -4.93
C PHE A 220 -1.13 -10.64 -5.86
N ILE A 221 -2.31 -10.46 -5.25
CA ILE A 221 -3.52 -10.04 -5.95
C ILE A 221 -4.15 -8.94 -5.09
N ILE A 222 -4.37 -7.77 -5.68
CA ILE A 222 -5.09 -6.66 -5.07
C ILE A 222 -6.38 -6.46 -5.85
N THR A 223 -7.50 -6.51 -5.16
CA THR A 223 -8.83 -6.22 -5.73
C THR A 223 -9.31 -4.89 -5.19
N MET A 224 -9.72 -4.01 -6.10
CA MET A 224 -10.10 -2.63 -5.81
C MET A 224 -11.44 -2.30 -6.47
N SER A 225 -12.29 -1.49 -5.81
CA SER A 225 -13.51 -0.96 -6.41
C SER A 225 -13.82 0.42 -5.84
N GLU A 226 -14.16 1.38 -6.69
CA GLU A 226 -14.59 2.72 -6.26
C GLU A 226 -15.93 2.71 -5.53
N GLU A 227 -16.72 1.64 -5.66
CA GLU A 227 -17.97 1.44 -4.93
C GLU A 227 -17.74 1.01 -3.47
N ILE A 228 -16.49 0.71 -3.09
CA ILE A 228 -16.11 0.34 -1.73
C ILE A 228 -15.45 1.51 -1.02
N PRO A 229 -15.89 1.89 0.20
CA PRO A 229 -15.26 2.93 0.97
C PRO A 229 -13.78 2.65 1.23
N GLY A 230 -12.91 3.56 0.77
CA GLY A 230 -11.45 3.36 0.83
C GLY A 230 -10.89 2.48 -0.28
N VAL A 231 -11.71 2.11 -1.26
CA VAL A 231 -11.39 1.48 -2.55
C VAL A 231 -10.78 0.07 -2.46
N ILE A 232 -9.90 -0.23 -1.50
CA ILE A 232 -9.26 -1.54 -1.37
C ILE A 232 -10.25 -2.56 -0.80
N PHE A 233 -10.67 -3.51 -1.64
CA PHE A 233 -11.56 -4.60 -1.23
C PHE A 233 -10.80 -5.77 -0.62
N LYS A 234 -9.78 -6.28 -1.32
CA LYS A 234 -9.05 -7.45 -0.88
C LYS A 234 -7.58 -7.40 -1.32
N ILE A 235 -6.70 -7.88 -0.45
CA ILE A 235 -5.30 -8.13 -0.78
C ILE A 235 -4.99 -9.58 -0.42
N GLU A 236 -4.45 -10.33 -1.37
CA GLU A 236 -4.03 -11.72 -1.19
C GLU A 236 -2.54 -11.85 -1.48
N ALA A 237 -1.84 -12.61 -0.65
CA ALA A 237 -0.50 -13.11 -0.92
C ALA A 237 -0.55 -14.63 -0.85
N PHE A 238 -0.02 -15.27 -1.87
CA PHE A 238 -0.06 -16.72 -2.00
C PHE A 238 1.29 -17.27 -2.40
N ILE A 239 1.73 -18.32 -1.72
CA ILE A 239 2.93 -19.11 -2.06
C ILE A 239 2.47 -20.56 -2.17
N LYS A 240 2.89 -21.23 -3.23
CA LYS A 240 2.79 -22.67 -3.37
C LYS A 240 4.18 -23.22 -3.69
N ASP A 241 4.64 -24.17 -2.92
CA ASP A 241 5.91 -24.83 -3.22
C ASP A 241 5.76 -25.67 -4.50
N LEU A 242 6.75 -25.61 -5.40
CA LEU A 242 6.70 -26.35 -6.66
C LEU A 242 7.12 -27.82 -6.48
N GLU A 243 7.98 -28.09 -5.49
CA GLU A 243 8.48 -29.42 -5.19
C GLU A 243 7.55 -30.17 -4.24
N ASN A 244 6.87 -29.43 -3.35
CA ASN A 244 5.86 -29.97 -2.44
C ASN A 244 4.55 -29.18 -2.56
N PRO A 245 3.62 -29.62 -3.41
CA PRO A 245 2.35 -28.92 -3.65
C PRO A 245 1.46 -28.72 -2.41
N ASP A 246 1.66 -29.54 -1.37
CA ASP A 246 0.94 -29.41 -0.10
C ASP A 246 1.51 -28.29 0.77
N ASP A 247 2.72 -27.81 0.48
CA ASP A 247 3.35 -26.70 1.20
C ASP A 247 2.87 -25.37 0.64
N MET A 248 1.97 -24.74 1.38
CA MET A 248 1.37 -23.48 0.99
C MET A 248 1.37 -22.45 2.12
N VAL A 249 1.39 -21.17 1.73
CA VAL A 249 1.06 -20.04 2.60
C VAL A 249 0.09 -19.17 1.85
N ARG A 250 -1.02 -18.84 2.48
CA ARG A 250 -2.02 -17.89 1.98
C ARG A 250 -2.32 -16.84 3.03
N GLU A 251 -2.20 -15.59 2.67
CA GLU A 251 -2.57 -14.46 3.51
C GLU A 251 -3.62 -13.62 2.78
N VAL A 252 -4.69 -13.29 3.47
CA VAL A 252 -5.80 -12.51 2.93
C VAL A 252 -6.09 -11.36 3.88
N LEU A 253 -6.19 -10.17 3.33
CA LEU A 253 -6.72 -8.99 3.98
C LEU A 253 -7.96 -8.56 3.21
N GLU A 254 -9.13 -8.61 3.84
CA GLU A 254 -10.42 -8.36 3.20
C GLU A 254 -11.21 -7.29 3.96
N PHE A 255 -11.91 -6.45 3.22
CA PHE A 255 -12.73 -5.36 3.72
C PHE A 255 -14.12 -5.85 4.17
N PRO A 256 -14.45 -5.87 5.47
CA PRO A 256 -15.78 -6.18 5.95
C PRO A 256 -16.66 -4.94 6.14
N GLY A 257 -16.09 -3.74 6.13
CA GLY A 257 -16.88 -2.52 6.29
C GLY A 257 -16.14 -1.32 6.87
N ILE A 258 -16.86 -0.22 6.92
CA ILE A 258 -16.48 1.05 7.54
C ILE A 258 -17.54 1.44 8.57
N ARG A 259 -17.14 2.18 9.60
CA ARG A 259 -18.05 2.81 10.57
C ARG A 259 -17.52 4.17 10.97
N THR A 260 -18.43 5.12 11.10
CA THR A 260 -18.11 6.44 11.61
C THR A 260 -17.78 6.38 13.10
N ASN A 261 -17.03 7.35 13.58
CA ASN A 261 -16.76 7.44 15.02
C ASN A 261 -18.03 7.73 15.84
N LYS A 262 -19.05 8.34 15.22
CA LYS A 262 -20.38 8.55 15.83
C LYS A 262 -21.10 7.22 16.05
N GLU A 263 -21.24 6.39 15.02
CA GLU A 263 -21.84 5.05 15.09
C GLU A 263 -21.16 4.18 16.15
N LEU A 264 -19.83 4.19 16.19
CA LEU A 264 -19.06 3.41 17.17
C LEU A 264 -19.30 3.87 18.61
N ARG A 265 -19.50 5.18 18.85
CA ARG A 265 -19.84 5.70 20.18
C ARG A 265 -21.25 5.29 20.58
N GLU A 266 -22.20 5.31 19.67
CA GLU A 266 -23.59 4.90 19.93
C GLU A 266 -23.67 3.40 20.23
N GLU A 267 -22.98 2.55 19.47
CA GLU A 267 -22.89 1.12 19.76
C GLU A 267 -22.27 0.85 21.13
N TYR A 268 -21.20 1.56 21.49
CA TYR A 268 -20.58 1.41 22.80
C TYR A 268 -21.54 1.77 23.93
N LYS A 269 -22.31 2.86 23.80
CA LYS A 269 -23.33 3.25 24.79
C LYS A 269 -24.39 2.15 24.91
N LYS A 270 -24.96 1.67 23.81
CA LYS A 270 -25.97 0.60 23.81
C LYS A 270 -25.48 -0.66 24.52
N ARG A 271 -24.25 -1.11 24.23
CA ARG A 271 -23.65 -2.29 24.90
C ARG A 271 -23.43 -2.08 26.39
N LYS A 272 -23.04 -0.86 26.80
CA LYS A 272 -22.85 -0.53 28.21
C LYS A 272 -24.16 -0.56 28.98
N ASP A 273 -25.25 -0.11 28.36
CA ASP A 273 -26.57 -0.07 28.99
C ASP A 273 -27.15 -1.49 29.09
N GLN A 274 -26.97 -2.34 28.10
CA GLN A 274 -27.36 -3.76 28.13
C GLN A 274 -26.62 -4.58 29.18
N ASN A 275 -25.36 -4.27 29.51
CA ASN A 275 -24.61 -4.97 30.54
C ASN A 275 -24.90 -4.47 31.99
N LYS A 276 -25.76 -3.44 32.14
CA LYS A 276 -26.20 -2.92 33.45
C LYS A 276 -27.58 -3.40 33.85
N SER A 277 -28.34 -3.97 32.91
CA SER A 277 -29.66 -4.62 33.13
C SER A 277 -29.47 -6.11 33.38
#